data_f0d9ef8b57c57af51be4bc46bea313ff
#
_entry.id   f0d9ef8b57c57af51be4bc46bea313ff
#
_cell.length_a   1.000
_cell.length_b   1.000
_cell.length_c   1.000
_cell.angle_alpha   90.00
_cell.angle_beta   90.00
_cell.angle_gamma   90.00
#
_symmetry.space_group_name_H-M   'P 1'
#
loop_
_entity.id
_entity.type
_entity.pdbx_description
1 polymer ?
#
loop_
_entity_poly.entity_id
_entity_poly.type
_entity_poly.pdbx_seq_one_letter_code
_entity_poly.pdbx_strand_id
1 'polypeptide(L)'
;MKNEMKTKMMIAGAAFCAALFLFSGFMLCREYLDQKQSAEAFDAVAELVKEEPELPAPELENGQEPVQEEVTAFEKYADVYAQNSDLVGWVFIEGTQIDYPIMQTKDNPNFYLKRAFDKSYSSYGVPYMQENCDIGI
;
A
#
# COMPACT_ATOMS: atom_id res chain seq x y z
N MET A 1 -29.24 41.23 -32.88
CA MET A 1 -29.30 39.75 -32.96
C MET A 1 -27.92 39.08 -33.09
N LYS A 2 -27.05 39.46 -34.04
CA LYS A 2 -25.74 38.82 -34.27
C LYS A 2 -24.71 38.99 -33.12
N ASN A 3 -24.72 40.12 -32.41
CA ASN A 3 -23.83 40.37 -31.29
C ASN A 3 -24.26 39.65 -30.01
N GLU A 4 -25.56 39.54 -29.74
CA GLU A 4 -26.05 38.77 -28.58
C GLU A 4 -25.74 37.30 -28.67
N MET A 5 -25.81 36.72 -29.88
CA MET A 5 -25.50 35.33 -30.12
C MET A 5 -24.00 35.04 -29.91
N LYS A 6 -23.11 35.96 -30.31
CA LYS A 6 -21.66 35.86 -30.05
C LYS A 6 -21.36 35.94 -28.55
N THR A 7 -21.99 36.86 -27.82
CA THR A 7 -21.80 37.00 -26.38
C THR A 7 -22.28 35.76 -25.63
N LYS A 8 -23.42 35.20 -25.97
CA LYS A 8 -23.96 33.94 -25.38
C LYS A 8 -23.01 32.75 -25.66
N MET A 9 -22.45 32.69 -26.86
CA MET A 9 -21.50 31.63 -27.23
C MET A 9 -20.17 31.76 -26.48
N MET A 10 -19.69 32.99 -26.25
CA MET A 10 -18.49 33.25 -25.42
C MET A 10 -18.72 32.87 -23.96
N ILE A 11 -19.86 33.22 -23.39
CA ILE A 11 -20.24 32.87 -22.00
C ILE A 11 -20.36 31.36 -21.86
N ALA A 12 -21.00 30.67 -22.80
CA ALA A 12 -21.09 29.21 -22.79
C ALA A 12 -19.72 28.54 -22.89
N GLY A 13 -18.82 29.07 -23.73
CA GLY A 13 -17.44 28.58 -23.83
C GLY A 13 -16.65 28.78 -22.53
N ALA A 14 -16.76 29.97 -21.91
CA ALA A 14 -16.10 30.25 -20.64
C ALA A 14 -16.63 29.35 -19.51
N ALA A 15 -17.95 29.13 -19.43
CA ALA A 15 -18.56 28.23 -18.46
C ALA A 15 -18.10 26.78 -18.66
N PHE A 16 -17.98 26.32 -19.90
CA PHE A 16 -17.46 25.00 -20.21
C PHE A 16 -15.99 24.83 -19.79
N CYS A 17 -15.14 25.81 -20.09
CA CYS A 17 -13.74 25.80 -19.65
C CYS A 17 -13.64 25.80 -18.11
N ALA A 18 -14.44 26.60 -17.41
CA ALA A 18 -14.49 26.60 -15.95
C ALA A 18 -14.90 25.25 -15.38
N ALA A 19 -15.90 24.58 -15.97
CA ALA A 19 -16.34 23.25 -15.58
C ALA A 19 -15.25 22.20 -15.78
N LEU A 20 -14.50 22.24 -16.89
CA LEU A 20 -13.37 21.36 -17.13
C LEU A 20 -12.23 21.58 -16.12
N PHE A 21 -11.96 22.84 -15.78
CA PHE A 21 -10.94 23.18 -14.80
C PHE A 21 -11.29 22.65 -13.40
N LEU A 22 -12.54 22.84 -12.97
CA LEU A 22 -13.02 22.31 -11.70
C LEU A 22 -13.00 20.77 -11.66
N PHE A 23 -13.41 20.14 -12.76
CA PHE A 23 -13.36 18.69 -12.89
C PHE A 23 -11.93 18.13 -12.81
N SER A 24 -10.98 18.79 -13.51
CA SER A 24 -9.57 18.42 -13.46
C SER A 24 -8.99 18.59 -12.05
N GLY A 25 -9.30 19.71 -11.37
CA GLY A 25 -8.88 19.95 -9.99
C GLY A 25 -9.44 18.91 -9.02
N PHE A 26 -10.71 18.53 -9.19
CA PHE A 26 -11.35 17.50 -8.40
C PHE A 26 -10.66 16.12 -8.59
N MET A 27 -10.34 15.76 -9.84
CA MET A 27 -9.63 14.50 -10.11
C MET A 27 -8.23 14.45 -9.49
N LEU A 28 -7.48 15.56 -9.57
CA LEU A 28 -6.15 15.67 -8.93
C LEU A 28 -6.25 15.59 -7.39
N CYS A 29 -7.24 16.25 -6.81
CA CYS A 29 -7.45 16.20 -5.36
C CYS A 29 -7.80 14.78 -4.90
N ARG A 30 -8.65 14.08 -5.63
CA ARG A 30 -9.01 12.70 -5.35
C ARG A 30 -7.80 11.77 -5.43
N GLU A 31 -6.97 11.91 -6.48
CA GLU A 31 -5.76 11.13 -6.65
C GLU A 31 -4.78 11.35 -5.50
N TYR A 32 -4.58 12.61 -5.10
CA TYR A 32 -3.71 12.94 -3.97
C TYR A 32 -4.20 12.33 -2.65
N LEU A 33 -5.51 12.34 -2.39
CA LEU A 33 -6.08 11.75 -1.18
C LEU A 33 -5.92 10.22 -1.18
N ASP A 34 -6.12 9.56 -2.31
CA ASP A 34 -5.95 8.11 -2.46
C ASP A 34 -4.48 7.70 -2.24
N GLN A 35 -3.53 8.48 -2.79
CA GLN A 35 -2.10 8.27 -2.55
C GLN A 35 -1.75 8.37 -1.06
N LYS A 36 -2.24 9.41 -0.40
CA LYS A 36 -1.97 9.63 1.02
C LYS A 36 -2.53 8.51 1.88
N GLN A 37 -3.76 8.09 1.63
CA GLN A 37 -4.41 6.99 2.34
C GLN A 37 -3.67 5.66 2.14
N SER A 38 -3.17 5.40 0.94
CA SER A 38 -2.39 4.19 0.66
C SER A 38 -1.06 4.20 1.41
N ALA A 39 -0.35 5.33 1.47
CA ALA A 39 0.89 5.46 2.22
C ALA A 39 0.66 5.26 3.73
N GLU A 40 -0.33 5.92 4.31
CA GLU A 40 -0.69 5.76 5.74
C GLU A 40 -1.08 4.32 6.08
N ALA A 41 -1.75 3.61 5.18
CA ALA A 41 -2.11 2.21 5.38
C ALA A 41 -0.87 1.30 5.39
N PHE A 42 0.13 1.55 4.55
CA PHE A 42 1.38 0.81 4.56
C PHE A 42 2.21 1.09 5.81
N ASP A 43 2.32 2.36 6.21
CA ASP A 43 3.02 2.74 7.42
C ASP A 43 2.41 2.07 8.67
N ALA A 44 1.09 2.03 8.76
CA ALA A 44 0.37 1.37 9.86
C ALA A 44 0.66 -0.15 9.91
N VAL A 45 0.71 -0.82 8.76
CA VAL A 45 1.02 -2.26 8.70
C VAL A 45 2.49 -2.52 9.01
N ALA A 46 3.41 -1.64 8.58
CA ALA A 46 4.84 -1.74 8.89
C ALA A 46 5.13 -1.48 10.38
N GLU A 47 4.35 -0.63 11.05
CA GLU A 47 4.47 -0.37 12.48
C GLU A 47 4.16 -1.61 13.32
N LEU A 48 3.18 -2.42 12.92
CA LEU A 48 2.86 -3.69 13.58
C LEU A 48 4.06 -4.67 13.59
N VAL A 49 4.89 -4.63 12.56
CA VAL A 49 6.10 -5.46 12.48
C VAL A 49 7.23 -4.92 13.35
N LYS A 50 7.24 -3.62 13.67
CA LYS A 50 8.27 -2.94 14.47
C LYS A 50 7.99 -2.97 15.98
N GLU A 51 6.73 -3.18 16.38
CA GLU A 51 6.34 -3.22 17.79
C GLU A 51 6.73 -4.53 18.53
N GLU A 52 7.38 -5.48 17.85
CA GLU A 52 7.99 -6.60 18.57
C GLU A 52 9.08 -6.10 19.54
N PRO A 53 9.07 -6.55 20.81
CA PRO A 53 10.07 -6.14 21.78
C PRO A 53 11.46 -6.48 21.24
N GLU A 54 12.34 -5.48 21.15
CA GLU A 54 13.78 -5.72 21.06
C GLU A 54 14.13 -6.71 22.17
N LEU A 55 14.41 -7.95 21.80
CA LEU A 55 14.97 -8.92 22.71
C LEU A 55 16.27 -8.28 23.26
N PRO A 56 16.46 -8.23 24.59
CA PRO A 56 17.67 -7.67 25.16
C PRO A 56 18.87 -8.35 24.53
N ALA A 57 19.84 -7.53 24.09
CA ALA A 57 21.08 -8.02 23.53
C ALA A 57 21.63 -9.11 24.47
N PRO A 58 22.06 -10.28 23.99
CA PRO A 58 22.59 -11.34 24.86
C PRO A 58 23.81 -10.82 25.58
N GLU A 59 23.72 -10.70 26.90
CA GLU A 59 24.91 -10.50 27.76
C GLU A 59 25.79 -11.73 27.58
N LEU A 60 27.00 -11.49 27.08
CA LEU A 60 28.06 -12.48 26.93
C LEU A 60 28.51 -12.99 28.30
N GLU A 61 27.84 -13.99 28.84
CA GLU A 61 28.40 -14.82 29.91
C GLU A 61 28.59 -16.26 29.43
N ASN A 62 29.89 -16.61 29.35
CA ASN A 62 30.43 -17.97 29.28
C ASN A 62 30.08 -18.85 28.06
N GLY A 63 30.84 -18.73 26.95
CA GLY A 63 31.45 -19.88 26.26
C GLY A 63 30.53 -20.95 25.64
N GLN A 64 29.21 -20.71 25.56
CA GLN A 64 28.26 -21.47 24.75
C GLN A 64 27.86 -20.64 23.55
N GLU A 65 27.94 -21.22 22.35
CA GLU A 65 27.38 -20.60 21.16
C GLU A 65 25.95 -20.19 21.49
N PRO A 66 25.59 -18.91 21.26
CA PRO A 66 24.21 -18.48 21.48
C PRO A 66 23.32 -19.33 20.54
N VAL A 67 22.48 -20.17 21.12
CA VAL A 67 21.31 -20.67 20.42
C VAL A 67 20.46 -19.41 20.19
N GLN A 68 20.67 -18.74 19.06
CA GLN A 68 19.72 -17.77 18.56
C GLN A 68 18.43 -18.58 18.40
N GLU A 69 17.47 -18.36 19.31
CA GLU A 69 16.07 -18.66 18.96
C GLU A 69 15.80 -17.80 17.72
N GLU A 70 15.96 -18.43 16.54
CA GLU A 70 15.50 -17.86 15.30
C GLU A 70 13.99 -17.69 15.50
N VAL A 71 13.59 -16.45 15.88
CA VAL A 71 12.18 -16.05 15.76
C VAL A 71 11.81 -16.35 14.34
N THR A 72 11.01 -17.38 14.15
CA THR A 72 10.67 -17.83 12.80
C THR A 72 10.04 -16.66 12.08
N ALA A 73 10.30 -16.48 10.78
CA ALA A 73 9.70 -15.40 10.00
C ALA A 73 8.18 -15.37 10.17
N PHE A 74 7.58 -16.52 10.49
CA PHE A 74 6.16 -16.66 10.79
C PHE A 74 5.76 -15.92 12.07
N GLU A 75 6.53 -16.02 13.16
CA GLU A 75 6.23 -15.33 14.42
C GLU A 75 6.32 -13.81 14.25
N LYS A 76 7.34 -13.33 13.53
CA LYS A 76 7.54 -11.91 13.25
C LYS A 76 6.37 -11.25 12.51
N TYR A 77 5.67 -11.97 11.66
CA TYR A 77 4.58 -11.44 10.85
C TYR A 77 3.20 -11.99 11.25
N ALA A 78 3.12 -12.68 12.40
CA ALA A 78 1.90 -13.35 12.84
C ALA A 78 0.70 -12.39 12.96
N ASP A 79 0.88 -11.23 13.55
CA ASP A 79 -0.17 -10.23 13.75
C ASP A 79 -0.65 -9.62 12.43
N VAL A 80 0.27 -9.41 11.49
CA VAL A 80 -0.08 -8.94 10.14
C VAL A 80 -0.82 -10.03 9.36
N TYR A 81 -0.36 -11.28 9.46
CA TYR A 81 -1.03 -12.44 8.85
C TYR A 81 -2.42 -12.67 9.43
N ALA A 82 -2.62 -12.45 10.73
CA ALA A 82 -3.93 -12.57 11.36
C ALA A 82 -4.95 -11.54 10.82
N GLN A 83 -4.49 -10.36 10.39
CA GLN A 83 -5.35 -9.35 9.77
C GLN A 83 -5.69 -9.68 8.32
N ASN A 84 -4.73 -10.28 7.59
CA ASN A 84 -4.95 -10.69 6.21
C ASN A 84 -4.11 -11.93 5.85
N SER A 85 -4.77 -13.08 5.79
CA SER A 85 -4.15 -14.37 5.49
C SER A 85 -3.63 -14.53 4.05
N ASP A 86 -3.87 -13.55 3.17
CA ASP A 86 -3.28 -13.52 1.83
C ASP A 86 -1.82 -13.03 1.85
N LEU A 87 -1.30 -12.66 3.02
CA LEU A 87 0.10 -12.29 3.22
C LEU A 87 1.01 -13.51 2.96
N VAL A 88 1.96 -13.36 2.04
CA VAL A 88 2.91 -14.42 1.68
C VAL A 88 4.36 -14.04 1.86
N GLY A 89 4.63 -12.76 2.15
CA GLY A 89 5.99 -12.28 2.34
C GLY A 89 6.04 -10.80 2.65
N TRP A 90 7.27 -10.30 2.72
CA TRP A 90 7.57 -8.91 3.02
C TRP A 90 8.74 -8.42 2.18
N VAL A 91 8.68 -7.19 1.68
CA VAL A 91 9.79 -6.54 1.00
C VAL A 91 10.20 -5.29 1.76
N PHE A 92 11.46 -5.27 2.18
CA PHE A 92 12.09 -4.12 2.81
C PHE A 92 13.38 -3.78 2.07
N ILE A 93 13.59 -2.50 1.76
CA ILE A 93 14.82 -2.02 1.14
C ILE A 93 15.38 -0.88 2.00
N GLU A 94 16.49 -1.15 2.66
CA GLU A 94 17.17 -0.20 3.53
C GLU A 94 17.51 1.11 2.81
N GLY A 95 17.27 2.24 3.48
CA GLY A 95 17.52 3.59 2.93
C GLY A 95 16.45 4.07 1.93
N THR A 96 15.36 3.33 1.78
CA THR A 96 14.20 3.71 0.96
C THR A 96 12.91 3.70 1.77
N GLN A 97 11.80 4.11 1.16
CA GLN A 97 10.45 4.00 1.73
C GLN A 97 9.78 2.64 1.41
N ILE A 98 10.54 1.68 0.90
CA ILE A 98 10.00 0.36 0.55
C ILE A 98 10.03 -0.54 1.78
N ASP A 99 8.88 -0.69 2.41
CA ASP A 99 8.62 -1.51 3.60
C ASP A 99 7.18 -2.02 3.50
N TYR A 100 6.94 -3.05 2.64
CA TYR A 100 5.61 -3.43 2.19
C TYR A 100 5.34 -4.92 2.33
N PRO A 101 4.09 -5.31 2.70
CA PRO A 101 3.63 -6.69 2.60
C PRO A 101 3.57 -7.15 1.14
N ILE A 102 3.83 -8.42 0.91
CA ILE A 102 3.62 -9.09 -0.38
C ILE A 102 2.43 -10.03 -0.23
N MET A 103 1.44 -9.85 -1.10
CA MET A 103 0.18 -10.59 -1.06
C MET A 103 0.12 -11.64 -2.17
N GLN A 104 -0.67 -12.70 -1.97
CA GLN A 104 -0.99 -13.65 -3.03
C GLN A 104 -2.40 -14.19 -2.89
N THR A 105 -3.14 -14.20 -4.01
CA THR A 105 -4.43 -14.89 -4.12
C THR A 105 -4.36 -15.84 -5.31
N LYS A 106 -4.48 -17.16 -5.06
CA LYS A 106 -4.39 -18.19 -6.12
C LYS A 106 -5.61 -18.17 -7.05
N ASP A 107 -6.79 -17.87 -6.49
CA ASP A 107 -8.05 -17.90 -7.25
C ASP A 107 -8.32 -16.59 -8.04
N ASN A 108 -7.63 -15.49 -7.69
CA ASN A 108 -7.78 -14.20 -8.35
C ASN A 108 -6.44 -13.46 -8.40
N PRO A 109 -5.55 -13.83 -9.32
CA PRO A 109 -4.15 -13.38 -9.32
C PRO A 109 -3.94 -11.87 -9.41
N ASN A 110 -4.91 -11.12 -9.92
CA ASN A 110 -4.85 -9.66 -10.04
C ASN A 110 -5.67 -8.93 -8.95
N PHE A 111 -6.08 -9.64 -7.90
CA PHE A 111 -6.93 -9.07 -6.85
C PHE A 111 -6.31 -7.80 -6.25
N TYR A 112 -5.02 -7.83 -5.90
CA TYR A 112 -4.30 -6.75 -5.26
C TYR A 112 -3.79 -5.66 -6.20
N LEU A 113 -4.00 -5.78 -7.51
CA LEU A 113 -3.65 -4.72 -8.48
C LEU A 113 -4.35 -3.38 -8.18
N LYS A 114 -5.57 -3.45 -7.63
CA LYS A 114 -6.40 -2.27 -7.28
C LYS A 114 -7.00 -2.40 -5.88
N ARG A 115 -6.26 -3.03 -4.96
CA ARG A 115 -6.68 -3.23 -3.58
C ARG A 115 -5.56 -2.93 -2.61
N ALA A 116 -5.92 -2.30 -1.48
CA ALA A 116 -5.03 -2.14 -0.34
C ALA A 116 -4.89 -3.44 0.46
N PHE A 117 -4.04 -3.46 1.48
CA PHE A 117 -3.83 -4.60 2.37
C PHE A 117 -5.13 -5.08 3.05
N ASP A 118 -6.00 -4.17 3.44
CA ASP A 118 -7.32 -4.43 4.06
C ASP A 118 -8.40 -4.85 3.05
N LYS A 119 -8.02 -5.12 1.79
CA LYS A 119 -8.90 -5.47 0.67
C LYS A 119 -9.81 -4.33 0.20
N SER A 120 -9.70 -3.13 0.73
CA SER A 120 -10.40 -1.94 0.23
C SER A 120 -9.86 -1.52 -1.14
N TYR A 121 -10.60 -0.68 -1.85
CA TYR A 121 -10.15 -0.17 -3.15
C TYR A 121 -8.96 0.79 -2.97
N SER A 122 -7.90 0.59 -3.76
CA SER A 122 -6.77 1.50 -3.89
C SER A 122 -6.35 1.60 -5.35
N SER A 123 -6.11 2.81 -5.85
CA SER A 123 -5.57 3.03 -7.19
C SER A 123 -4.15 2.49 -7.36
N TYR A 124 -3.41 2.39 -6.27
CA TYR A 124 -2.00 1.98 -6.26
C TYR A 124 -1.80 0.48 -6.06
N GLY A 125 -2.76 -0.19 -5.40
CA GLY A 125 -2.66 -1.61 -5.07
C GLY A 125 -1.61 -1.88 -3.98
N VAL A 126 -1.26 -3.16 -3.83
CA VAL A 126 -0.22 -3.68 -2.93
C VAL A 126 0.69 -4.59 -3.74
N PRO A 127 2.00 -4.68 -3.45
CA PRO A 127 2.86 -5.69 -4.05
C PRO A 127 2.26 -7.09 -3.92
N TYR A 128 2.22 -7.83 -5.02
CA TYR A 128 1.63 -9.17 -5.00
C TYR A 128 2.36 -10.13 -5.93
N MET A 129 2.28 -11.42 -5.60
CA MET A 129 2.84 -12.51 -6.39
C MET A 129 1.78 -13.10 -7.32
N GLN A 130 2.22 -13.51 -8.50
CA GLN A 130 1.35 -14.22 -9.44
C GLN A 130 1.04 -15.63 -8.94
N GLU A 131 -0.07 -16.19 -9.38
CA GLU A 131 -0.57 -17.52 -9.03
C GLU A 131 0.43 -18.67 -9.28
N ASN A 132 1.29 -18.50 -10.29
CA ASN A 132 2.29 -19.50 -10.69
C ASN A 132 3.57 -19.44 -9.85
N CYS A 133 3.69 -18.46 -8.95
CA CYS A 133 4.81 -18.39 -8.03
C CYS A 133 4.48 -19.25 -6.81
N ASP A 134 5.40 -20.17 -6.47
CA ASP A 134 5.31 -20.99 -5.27
C ASP A 134 6.46 -20.59 -4.33
N ILE A 135 6.13 -20.35 -3.07
CA ILE A 135 7.10 -19.88 -2.06
C ILE A 135 7.83 -21.09 -1.41
N GLY A 136 7.49 -22.29 -1.81
CA GLY A 136 8.24 -23.51 -1.39
C GLY A 136 8.29 -23.74 0.13
N ILE A 137 7.19 -23.45 0.84
CA ILE A 137 7.05 -23.74 2.27
C ILE A 137 6.60 -25.18 2.45
#